data_143247946824e71436ffff36abaa504c
#
_entry.id   143247946824e71436ffff36abaa504c
#
_cell.length_a   1.000
_cell.length_b   1.000
_cell.length_c   1.000
_cell.angle_alpha   90.00
_cell.angle_beta   90.00
_cell.angle_gamma   90.00
#
_symmetry.space_group_name_H-M   'P 1'
#
loop_
_entity.id
_entity.type
_entity.pdbx_description
1 polymer ?
#
loop_
_entity_poly.entity_id
_entity_poly.type
_entity_poly.pdbx_seq_one_letter_code
_entity_poly.pdbx_strand_id
1 'polypeptide(L)'
;MIKNTIFASSILFSLPVYAEVTSVTVGYNFVDFSGEHGNRNLAYAELVSKIENATLLFNLSHGRRDYETERFNGTRGQGAIWYKWNNWLTTRTGIAFAENTPVFARQDFRQDINLALLPKTLLTTGYRYTKYYDDVEVDAWQGGVSLYTGPVITSYRYTHYDSSDAGGSYSNMISLRLNDPRDGGYTQLWLSRGTGAYTYDWTPETRYGSMKSVSLQRIQPLTEELNLGLTAGKVWYNTPTDDYNGLQLSAHLTWKF
;
A
#
# COMPACT_ATOMS: atom_id res chain seq x y z
N MET A 1 -21.28 -18.34 34.03
CA MET A 1 -20.51 -19.05 32.97
C MET A 1 -21.39 -19.11 31.73
N ILE A 2 -21.23 -18.20 30.79
CA ILE A 2 -21.94 -18.21 29.52
C ILE A 2 -20.85 -18.39 28.46
N LYS A 3 -20.86 -19.57 27.83
CA LYS A 3 -19.98 -19.90 26.72
C LYS A 3 -20.51 -19.20 25.46
N ASN A 4 -19.84 -18.16 25.01
CA ASN A 4 -20.09 -17.59 23.70
C ASN A 4 -19.46 -18.48 22.64
N THR A 5 -20.28 -19.30 22.01
CA THR A 5 -19.93 -20.04 20.83
C THR A 5 -19.98 -19.07 19.65
N ILE A 6 -18.81 -18.68 19.16
CA ILE A 6 -18.69 -17.90 17.93
C ILE A 6 -18.98 -18.84 16.78
N PHE A 7 -20.16 -18.70 16.17
CA PHE A 7 -20.46 -19.28 14.86
C PHE A 7 -19.64 -18.53 13.81
N ALA A 8 -18.52 -19.10 13.40
CA ALA A 8 -17.85 -18.74 12.17
C ALA A 8 -18.73 -19.21 11.00
N SER A 9 -19.65 -18.37 10.55
CA SER A 9 -20.37 -18.60 9.31
C SER A 9 -19.39 -18.50 8.16
N SER A 10 -18.90 -19.65 7.69
CA SER A 10 -18.24 -19.78 6.41
C SER A 10 -19.25 -19.51 5.31
N ILE A 11 -19.40 -18.25 4.95
CA ILE A 11 -20.07 -17.85 3.70
C ILE A 11 -19.09 -18.19 2.58
N LEU A 12 -19.08 -19.45 2.18
CA LEU A 12 -18.59 -19.87 0.90
C LEU A 12 -19.53 -19.25 -0.15
N PHE A 13 -19.17 -18.09 -0.67
CA PHE A 13 -19.72 -17.61 -1.91
C PHE A 13 -19.32 -18.58 -3.01
N SER A 14 -20.16 -19.55 -3.28
CA SER A 14 -20.16 -20.30 -4.52
C SER A 14 -20.64 -19.34 -5.62
N LEU A 15 -19.77 -18.46 -6.06
CA LEU A 15 -19.94 -17.73 -7.30
C LEU A 15 -19.54 -18.70 -8.43
N PRO A 16 -20.48 -19.16 -9.28
CA PRO A 16 -20.13 -19.79 -10.54
C PRO A 16 -19.71 -18.67 -11.49
N VAL A 17 -18.59 -18.03 -11.22
CA VAL A 17 -18.07 -16.99 -12.07
C VAL A 17 -16.73 -17.48 -12.55
N TYR A 18 -16.55 -17.46 -13.86
CA TYR A 18 -15.27 -17.67 -14.51
C TYR A 18 -14.35 -16.49 -14.15
N ALA A 19 -13.78 -16.56 -12.96
CA ALA A 19 -12.73 -15.64 -12.54
C ALA A 19 -11.47 -16.01 -13.29
N GLU A 20 -11.04 -15.17 -14.22
CA GLU A 20 -9.78 -15.32 -14.90
C GLU A 20 -8.65 -14.80 -14.02
N VAL A 21 -7.72 -15.68 -13.63
CA VAL A 21 -6.49 -15.26 -12.98
C VAL A 21 -5.65 -14.52 -14.01
N THR A 22 -5.38 -13.25 -13.76
CA THR A 22 -4.62 -12.41 -14.69
C THR A 22 -3.15 -12.30 -14.32
N SER A 23 -2.83 -12.43 -13.02
CA SER A 23 -1.42 -12.47 -12.60
C SER A 23 -1.24 -13.03 -11.19
N VAL A 24 -0.05 -13.57 -10.97
CA VAL A 24 0.49 -13.95 -9.65
C VAL A 24 1.81 -13.22 -9.45
N THR A 25 1.98 -12.58 -8.30
CA THR A 25 3.21 -11.89 -7.92
C THR A 25 3.76 -12.49 -6.64
N VAL A 26 5.07 -12.70 -6.60
CA VAL A 26 5.81 -12.97 -5.36
C VAL A 26 6.89 -11.92 -5.19
N GLY A 27 7.07 -11.44 -3.98
CA GLY A 27 8.01 -10.35 -3.75
C GLY A 27 8.59 -10.33 -2.35
N TYR A 28 9.66 -9.55 -2.24
CA TYR A 28 10.36 -9.31 -1.00
C TYR A 28 10.71 -7.83 -0.88
N ASN A 29 10.53 -7.29 0.32
CA ASN A 29 10.86 -5.92 0.68
C ASN A 29 11.76 -5.93 1.91
N PHE A 30 12.82 -5.14 1.86
CA PHE A 30 13.76 -4.93 2.95
C PHE A 30 13.88 -3.42 3.22
N VAL A 31 13.87 -3.05 4.48
CA VAL A 31 14.16 -1.68 4.92
C VAL A 31 15.20 -1.77 6.03
N ASP A 32 16.30 -1.05 5.86
CA ASP A 32 17.34 -0.88 6.86
C ASP A 32 17.26 0.54 7.42
N PHE A 33 17.08 0.67 8.73
CA PHE A 33 16.97 1.96 9.41
C PHE A 33 18.28 2.32 10.08
N SER A 34 18.69 3.59 9.95
CA SER A 34 19.89 4.10 10.62
C SER A 34 19.70 4.16 12.13
N GLY A 35 20.82 4.15 12.85
CA GLY A 35 20.84 4.15 14.31
C GLY A 35 20.32 2.83 14.89
N GLU A 36 19.70 2.90 16.05
CA GLU A 36 19.17 1.75 16.79
C GLU A 36 17.79 1.28 16.32
N HIS A 37 17.32 1.82 15.17
CA HIS A 37 15.98 1.52 14.65
C HIS A 37 15.88 0.19 13.89
N GLY A 38 17.01 -0.54 13.70
CA GLY A 38 17.06 -1.90 13.17
C GLY A 38 16.56 -2.05 11.74
N ASN A 39 15.85 -3.14 11.43
CA ASN A 39 15.41 -3.41 10.06
C ASN A 39 14.00 -4.03 9.97
N ARG A 40 13.43 -3.99 8.77
CA ARG A 40 12.17 -4.65 8.45
C ARG A 40 12.31 -5.49 7.20
N ASN A 41 11.82 -6.71 7.28
CA ASN A 41 11.75 -7.67 6.19
C ASN A 41 10.29 -8.05 5.93
N LEU A 42 9.91 -8.16 4.67
CA LEU A 42 8.55 -8.53 4.27
C LEU A 42 8.59 -9.38 3.01
N ALA A 43 8.03 -10.59 3.09
CA ALA A 43 7.74 -11.44 1.94
C ALA A 43 6.25 -11.43 1.66
N TYR A 44 5.84 -11.48 0.40
CA TYR A 44 4.43 -11.52 0.04
C TYR A 44 4.15 -12.32 -1.23
N ALA A 45 2.93 -12.79 -1.31
CA ALA A 45 2.33 -13.33 -2.53
C ALA A 45 1.02 -12.58 -2.81
N GLU A 46 0.78 -12.30 -4.08
CA GLU A 46 -0.39 -11.57 -4.54
C GLU A 46 -1.00 -12.26 -5.75
N LEU A 47 -2.32 -12.37 -5.76
CA LEU A 47 -3.12 -12.90 -6.85
C LEU A 47 -4.05 -11.79 -7.35
N VAL A 48 -4.04 -11.56 -8.65
CA VAL A 48 -5.02 -10.67 -9.32
C VAL A 48 -5.89 -11.50 -10.23
N SER A 49 -7.20 -11.29 -10.12
CA SER A 49 -8.20 -11.95 -10.94
C SER A 49 -9.18 -10.93 -11.51
N LYS A 50 -9.68 -11.17 -12.70
CA LYS A 50 -10.64 -10.32 -13.37
C LYS A 50 -11.96 -11.05 -13.61
N ILE A 51 -13.05 -10.34 -13.33
CA ILE A 51 -14.42 -10.82 -13.51
C ILE A 51 -15.21 -9.67 -14.13
N GLU A 52 -15.51 -9.72 -15.40
CA GLU A 52 -16.26 -8.65 -16.10
C GLU A 52 -15.70 -7.24 -15.79
N ASN A 53 -16.50 -6.45 -15.04
CA ASN A 53 -16.14 -5.09 -14.63
C ASN A 53 -15.38 -5.01 -13.30
N ALA A 54 -15.13 -6.15 -12.65
CA ALA A 54 -14.43 -6.22 -11.38
C ALA A 54 -13.00 -6.75 -11.56
N THR A 55 -12.05 -6.14 -10.86
CA THR A 55 -10.70 -6.67 -10.65
C THR A 55 -10.53 -6.95 -9.17
N LEU A 56 -10.22 -8.19 -8.83
CA LEU A 56 -10.01 -8.67 -7.47
C LEU A 56 -8.51 -8.80 -7.22
N LEU A 57 -8.09 -8.43 -6.01
CA LEU A 57 -6.73 -8.65 -5.53
C LEU A 57 -6.80 -9.36 -4.18
N PHE A 58 -5.98 -10.38 -4.03
CA PHE A 58 -5.70 -11.04 -2.76
C PHE A 58 -4.21 -10.99 -2.50
N ASN A 59 -3.81 -10.59 -1.30
CA ASN A 59 -2.41 -10.52 -0.90
C ASN A 59 -2.25 -11.18 0.46
N LEU A 60 -1.24 -12.03 0.57
CA LEU A 60 -0.77 -12.59 1.83
C LEU A 60 0.67 -12.14 2.04
N SER A 61 0.93 -11.53 3.18
CA SER A 61 2.23 -11.02 3.54
C SER A 61 2.67 -11.57 4.88
N HIS A 62 3.94 -11.90 5.00
CA HIS A 62 4.59 -12.20 6.26
C HIS A 62 5.76 -11.26 6.45
N GLY A 63 5.84 -10.61 7.61
CA GLY A 63 6.86 -9.61 7.89
C GLY A 63 7.54 -9.86 9.23
N ARG A 64 8.74 -9.30 9.32
CA ARG A 64 9.54 -9.26 10.54
C ARG A 64 10.07 -7.86 10.73
N ARG A 65 9.97 -7.36 11.94
CA ARG A 65 10.53 -6.09 12.39
C ARG A 65 11.53 -6.38 13.51
N ASP A 66 12.77 -6.06 13.28
CA ASP A 66 13.85 -6.14 14.27
C ASP A 66 14.13 -4.72 14.78
N TYR A 67 13.98 -4.49 16.06
CA TYR A 67 14.54 -3.35 16.80
C TYR A 67 15.82 -3.82 17.50
N GLU A 68 16.54 -2.92 18.15
CA GLU A 68 17.79 -3.28 18.82
C GLU A 68 17.62 -4.41 19.86
N THR A 69 16.55 -4.30 20.69
CA THR A 69 16.32 -5.22 21.80
C THR A 69 15.16 -6.18 21.58
N GLU A 70 14.30 -5.92 20.58
CA GLU A 70 13.05 -6.64 20.37
C GLU A 70 12.89 -7.08 18.92
N ARG A 71 12.18 -8.18 18.74
CA ARG A 71 11.88 -8.74 17.44
C ARG A 71 10.41 -9.13 17.35
N PHE A 72 9.75 -8.68 16.32
CA PHE A 72 8.35 -8.98 16.05
C PHE A 72 8.20 -9.65 14.69
N ASN A 73 7.29 -10.62 14.62
CA ASN A 73 6.82 -11.21 13.38
C ASN A 73 5.31 -10.96 13.27
N GLY A 74 4.82 -10.94 12.05
CA GLY A 74 3.39 -10.79 11.82
C GLY A 74 3.01 -11.25 10.43
N THR A 75 1.76 -11.69 10.31
CA THR A 75 1.14 -12.09 9.05
C THR A 75 -0.05 -11.19 8.77
N ARG A 76 -0.25 -10.84 7.50
CA ARG A 76 -1.34 -9.97 7.03
C ARG A 76 -2.01 -10.58 5.82
N GLY A 77 -3.33 -10.68 5.87
CA GLY A 77 -4.19 -10.95 4.72
C GLY A 77 -4.85 -9.66 4.23
N GLN A 78 -4.90 -9.45 2.92
CA GLN A 78 -5.55 -8.30 2.31
C GLN A 78 -6.38 -8.73 1.12
N GLY A 79 -7.56 -8.13 0.97
CA GLY A 79 -8.41 -8.22 -0.23
C GLY A 79 -8.77 -6.84 -0.74
N ALA A 80 -8.88 -6.70 -2.06
CA ALA A 80 -9.39 -5.48 -2.66
C ALA A 80 -10.19 -5.80 -3.93
N ILE A 81 -11.18 -4.96 -4.21
CA ILE A 81 -11.97 -4.99 -5.43
C ILE A 81 -11.97 -3.61 -6.07
N TRP A 82 -11.60 -3.55 -7.34
CA TRP A 82 -11.88 -2.41 -8.21
C TRP A 82 -13.09 -2.75 -9.05
N TYR A 83 -14.10 -1.88 -9.05
CA TYR A 83 -15.30 -2.06 -9.84
C TYR A 83 -15.51 -0.89 -10.78
N LYS A 84 -15.56 -1.18 -12.07
CA LYS A 84 -15.81 -0.20 -13.12
C LYS A 84 -17.32 -0.09 -13.35
N TRP A 85 -17.95 0.95 -12.83
CA TRP A 85 -19.37 1.23 -12.98
C TRP A 85 -19.72 1.65 -14.41
N ASN A 86 -18.83 2.49 -14.97
CA ASN A 86 -18.95 2.99 -16.34
C ASN A 86 -17.59 3.56 -16.80
N ASN A 87 -17.57 4.30 -17.91
CA ASN A 87 -16.31 4.82 -18.48
C ASN A 87 -15.69 5.97 -17.70
N TRP A 88 -16.43 6.61 -16.79
CA TRP A 88 -15.94 7.74 -16.01
C TRP A 88 -15.88 7.47 -14.49
N LEU A 89 -16.50 6.38 -14.01
CA LEU A 89 -16.52 6.05 -12.57
C LEU A 89 -15.95 4.65 -12.31
N THR A 90 -14.94 4.59 -11.47
CA THR A 90 -14.40 3.35 -10.90
C THR A 90 -14.28 3.52 -9.40
N THR A 91 -14.68 2.52 -8.64
CA THR A 91 -14.46 2.48 -7.19
C THR A 91 -13.43 1.42 -6.82
N ARG A 92 -12.76 1.61 -5.69
CA ARG A 92 -11.92 0.61 -5.05
C ARG A 92 -12.36 0.46 -3.61
N THR A 93 -12.65 -0.77 -3.20
CA THR A 93 -12.85 -1.14 -1.80
C THR A 93 -11.75 -2.12 -1.40
N GLY A 94 -11.14 -1.91 -0.26
CA GLY A 94 -10.07 -2.79 0.26
C GLY A 94 -10.23 -3.02 1.75
N ILE A 95 -9.86 -4.22 2.18
CA ILE A 95 -9.80 -4.61 3.59
C ILE A 95 -8.51 -5.36 3.84
N ALA A 96 -7.94 -5.20 5.03
CA ALA A 96 -6.84 -6.04 5.48
C ALA A 96 -6.95 -6.31 6.98
N PHE A 97 -6.43 -7.48 7.36
CA PHE A 97 -6.33 -7.90 8.75
C PHE A 97 -4.95 -8.49 9.00
N ALA A 98 -4.38 -8.19 10.15
CA ALA A 98 -3.10 -8.72 10.58
C ALA A 98 -3.13 -9.11 12.05
N GLU A 99 -2.11 -9.84 12.46
CA GLU A 99 -1.82 -10.12 13.86
C GLU A 99 -1.57 -8.80 14.61
N ASN A 100 -1.88 -8.78 15.92
CA ASN A 100 -1.66 -7.61 16.76
C ASN A 100 -0.17 -7.47 17.14
N THR A 101 0.62 -7.07 16.18
CA THR A 101 2.06 -6.85 16.31
C THR A 101 2.46 -5.54 15.60
N PRO A 102 3.57 -4.89 15.96
CA PRO A 102 3.99 -3.64 15.31
C PRO A 102 4.51 -3.81 13.87
N VAL A 103 4.37 -5.00 13.27
CA VAL A 103 4.81 -5.27 11.88
C VAL A 103 3.84 -4.74 10.86
N PHE A 104 2.51 -4.85 11.13
CA PHE A 104 1.43 -4.42 10.25
C PHE A 104 0.34 -3.70 11.03
N ALA A 105 -0.42 -2.86 10.34
CA ALA A 105 -1.70 -2.41 10.86
C ALA A 105 -2.63 -3.61 11.07
N ARG A 106 -3.24 -3.71 12.26
CA ARG A 106 -4.13 -4.81 12.67
C ARG A 106 -5.38 -4.90 11.81
N GLN A 107 -5.94 -3.74 11.47
CA GLN A 107 -7.09 -3.61 10.59
C GLN A 107 -6.88 -2.43 9.67
N ASP A 108 -7.32 -2.59 8.42
CA ASP A 108 -7.27 -1.54 7.41
C ASP A 108 -8.52 -1.65 6.55
N PHE A 109 -9.26 -0.58 6.42
CA PHE A 109 -10.37 -0.43 5.49
C PHE A 109 -10.09 0.76 4.58
N ARG A 110 -10.35 0.61 3.30
CA ARG A 110 -10.15 1.67 2.32
C ARG A 110 -11.26 1.70 1.29
N GLN A 111 -11.74 2.91 0.99
CA GLN A 111 -12.67 3.19 -0.09
C GLN A 111 -12.15 4.34 -0.93
N ASP A 112 -11.94 4.12 -2.22
CA ASP A 112 -11.57 5.15 -3.19
C ASP A 112 -12.63 5.28 -4.27
N ILE A 113 -12.81 6.50 -4.77
CA ILE A 113 -13.63 6.85 -5.92
C ILE A 113 -12.72 7.53 -6.94
N ASN A 114 -12.72 7.02 -8.15
CA ASN A 114 -11.93 7.53 -9.27
C ASN A 114 -12.87 8.04 -10.35
N LEU A 115 -12.68 9.29 -10.78
CA LEU A 115 -13.53 10.02 -11.71
C LEU A 115 -12.74 10.48 -12.92
N ALA A 116 -13.03 9.93 -14.09
CA ALA A 116 -12.46 10.32 -15.40
C ALA A 116 -13.41 11.29 -16.14
N LEU A 117 -13.65 12.46 -15.53
CA LEU A 117 -14.62 13.45 -16.06
C LEU A 117 -14.03 14.33 -17.17
N LEU A 118 -12.71 14.45 -17.23
CA LEU A 118 -11.99 15.25 -18.23
C LEU A 118 -11.06 14.36 -19.05
N PRO A 119 -10.81 14.67 -20.33
CA PRO A 119 -9.85 13.93 -21.14
C PRO A 119 -8.47 13.90 -20.46
N LYS A 120 -7.84 12.74 -20.45
CA LYS A 120 -6.49 12.54 -19.90
C LYS A 120 -6.32 12.93 -18.42
N THR A 121 -7.42 13.07 -17.68
CA THR A 121 -7.41 13.47 -16.27
C THR A 121 -8.23 12.49 -15.44
N LEU A 122 -7.65 12.00 -14.37
CA LEU A 122 -8.31 11.18 -13.36
C LEU A 122 -8.28 11.91 -12.02
N LEU A 123 -9.46 12.18 -11.48
CA LEU A 123 -9.61 12.68 -10.11
C LEU A 123 -9.82 11.49 -9.18
N THR A 124 -9.19 11.50 -8.03
CA THR A 124 -9.37 10.46 -7.01
C THR A 124 -9.73 11.12 -5.68
N THR A 125 -10.74 10.60 -5.00
CA THR A 125 -11.01 10.89 -3.59
C THR A 125 -11.18 9.59 -2.84
N GLY A 126 -10.93 9.59 -1.54
CA GLY A 126 -11.05 8.36 -0.78
C GLY A 126 -10.94 8.57 0.72
N TYR A 127 -11.34 7.53 1.41
CA TYR A 127 -11.27 7.40 2.85
C TYR A 127 -10.56 6.10 3.22
N ARG A 128 -9.78 6.13 4.29
CA ARG A 128 -9.12 4.97 4.88
C ARG A 128 -9.24 5.03 6.39
N TYR A 129 -9.65 3.94 7.00
CA TYR A 129 -9.57 3.69 8.44
C TYR A 129 -8.49 2.66 8.70
N THR A 130 -7.63 2.91 9.67
CA THR A 130 -6.54 2.01 10.04
C THR A 130 -6.47 1.89 11.56
N LYS A 131 -6.49 0.67 12.05
CA LYS A 131 -6.24 0.37 13.46
C LYS A 131 -4.88 -0.30 13.59
N TYR A 132 -4.00 0.31 14.35
CA TYR A 132 -2.64 -0.16 14.58
C TYR A 132 -2.54 -1.03 15.83
N TYR A 133 -1.32 -1.51 16.09
CA TYR A 133 -0.89 -2.06 17.35
C TYR A 133 -1.16 -1.03 18.48
N ASP A 134 -1.43 -1.48 19.69
CA ASP A 134 -1.83 -0.62 20.83
C ASP A 134 -3.16 0.14 20.63
N ASP A 135 -4.03 -0.38 19.77
CA ASP A 135 -5.38 0.14 19.52
C ASP A 135 -5.45 1.59 19.02
N VAL A 136 -4.35 2.16 18.53
CA VAL A 136 -4.37 3.48 17.90
C VAL A 136 -5.13 3.43 16.58
N GLU A 137 -6.07 4.32 16.43
CA GLU A 137 -6.95 4.44 15.27
C GLU A 137 -6.59 5.69 14.46
N VAL A 138 -6.58 5.54 13.15
CA VAL A 138 -6.26 6.64 12.22
C VAL A 138 -7.31 6.66 11.12
N ASP A 139 -8.00 7.78 11.02
CA ASP A 139 -8.85 8.14 9.91
C ASP A 139 -8.06 8.96 8.89
N ALA A 140 -8.22 8.66 7.60
CA ALA A 140 -7.52 9.37 6.55
C ALA A 140 -8.44 9.69 5.38
N TRP A 141 -8.46 10.96 4.99
CA TRP A 141 -9.17 11.45 3.81
C TRP A 141 -8.16 11.88 2.76
N GLN A 142 -8.34 11.40 1.55
CA GLN A 142 -7.42 11.70 0.46
C GLN A 142 -8.13 12.33 -0.75
N GLY A 143 -7.41 13.23 -1.42
CA GLY A 143 -7.77 13.79 -2.70
C GLY A 143 -6.57 13.79 -3.64
N GLY A 144 -6.79 13.57 -4.93
CA GLY A 144 -5.70 13.52 -5.87
C GLY A 144 -6.13 13.74 -7.31
N VAL A 145 -5.14 14.00 -8.15
CA VAL A 145 -5.29 14.16 -9.59
C VAL A 145 -4.17 13.43 -10.31
N SER A 146 -4.51 12.75 -11.41
CA SER A 146 -3.52 12.15 -12.32
C SER A 146 -3.74 12.67 -13.73
N LEU A 147 -2.64 13.05 -14.38
CA LEU A 147 -2.61 13.57 -15.75
C LEU A 147 -1.87 12.58 -16.65
N TYR A 148 -2.48 12.22 -17.78
CA TYR A 148 -1.96 11.28 -18.76
C TYR A 148 -1.48 12.05 -19.99
N THR A 149 -0.16 12.18 -20.17
CA THR A 149 0.43 12.96 -21.27
C THR A 149 1.36 12.05 -22.09
N GLY A 150 0.78 11.36 -23.09
CA GLY A 150 1.49 10.35 -23.87
C GLY A 150 2.02 9.21 -22.97
N PRO A 151 3.33 8.93 -22.97
CA PRO A 151 3.90 7.86 -22.14
C PRO A 151 4.02 8.27 -20.66
N VAL A 152 3.81 9.54 -20.33
CA VAL A 152 4.03 10.08 -18.98
C VAL A 152 2.71 10.17 -18.22
N ILE A 153 2.70 9.67 -16.98
CA ILE A 153 1.63 9.86 -16.02
C ILE A 153 2.18 10.64 -14.83
N THR A 154 1.63 11.81 -14.58
CA THR A 154 1.96 12.63 -13.41
C THR A 154 0.79 12.60 -12.46
N SER A 155 1.04 12.31 -11.18
CA SER A 155 -0.02 12.29 -10.16
C SER A 155 0.38 13.10 -8.94
N TYR A 156 -0.58 13.78 -8.36
CA TYR A 156 -0.47 14.42 -7.06
C TYR A 156 -1.55 13.88 -6.14
N ARG A 157 -1.20 13.66 -4.86
CA ARG A 157 -2.13 13.24 -3.81
C ARG A 157 -1.87 14.00 -2.53
N TYR A 158 -2.91 14.52 -1.96
CA TYR A 158 -2.96 15.05 -0.59
C TYR A 158 -3.73 14.07 0.28
N THR A 159 -3.24 13.82 1.49
CA THR A 159 -3.94 13.03 2.49
C THR A 159 -3.91 13.78 3.81
N HIS A 160 -5.07 13.91 4.43
CA HIS A 160 -5.24 14.39 5.80
C HIS A 160 -5.49 13.17 6.68
N TYR A 161 -4.81 13.12 7.82
CA TYR A 161 -4.94 12.06 8.82
C TYR A 161 -5.46 12.66 10.12
N ASP A 162 -6.31 11.93 10.80
CA ASP A 162 -6.75 12.21 12.17
C ASP A 162 -6.49 10.96 13.01
N SER A 163 -5.66 11.08 14.03
CA SER A 163 -5.24 9.99 14.89
C SER A 163 -5.84 10.15 16.27
N SER A 164 -6.31 9.06 16.85
CA SER A 164 -6.90 9.05 18.19
C SER A 164 -5.95 9.51 19.30
N ASP A 165 -4.64 9.44 19.06
CA ASP A 165 -3.61 9.78 20.06
C ASP A 165 -2.76 11.01 19.71
N ALA A 166 -2.53 11.29 18.43
CA ALA A 166 -1.63 12.34 17.98
C ALA A 166 -2.32 13.51 17.24
N GLY A 167 -3.65 13.42 17.04
CA GLY A 167 -4.44 14.44 16.34
C GLY A 167 -4.16 14.51 14.85
N GLY A 168 -4.34 15.70 14.25
CA GLY A 168 -4.30 15.91 12.82
C GLY A 168 -2.89 15.96 12.23
N SER A 169 -2.70 15.33 11.08
CA SER A 169 -1.48 15.40 10.29
C SER A 169 -1.80 15.33 8.79
N TYR A 170 -0.80 15.50 7.93
CA TYR A 170 -1.01 15.45 6.49
C TYR A 170 0.18 14.89 5.74
N SER A 171 -0.07 14.42 4.52
CA SER A 171 0.98 14.10 3.57
C SER A 171 0.66 14.59 2.16
N ASN A 172 1.71 14.91 1.43
CA ASN A 172 1.68 15.23 0.01
C ASN A 172 2.56 14.24 -0.72
N MET A 173 2.07 13.71 -1.82
CA MET A 173 2.82 12.79 -2.67
C MET A 173 2.70 13.21 -4.13
N ILE A 174 3.83 13.27 -4.81
CA ILE A 174 3.92 13.42 -6.26
C ILE A 174 4.48 12.12 -6.82
N SER A 175 3.90 11.62 -7.89
CA SER A 175 4.50 10.53 -8.66
C SER A 175 4.61 10.88 -10.13
N LEU A 176 5.69 10.40 -10.73
CA LEU A 176 5.96 10.51 -12.15
C LEU A 176 6.25 9.11 -12.70
N ARG A 177 5.40 8.63 -13.61
CA ARG A 177 5.57 7.34 -14.29
C ARG A 177 5.85 7.58 -15.76
N LEU A 178 6.91 6.98 -16.25
CA LEU A 178 7.27 6.91 -17.66
C LEU A 178 7.06 5.47 -18.15
N ASN A 179 6.09 5.28 -19.04
CA ASN A 179 5.83 4.00 -19.68
C ASN A 179 6.77 3.80 -20.88
N ASP A 180 7.27 2.60 -21.04
CA ASP A 180 8.09 2.24 -22.20
C ASP A 180 7.18 2.07 -23.43
N PRO A 181 7.59 2.60 -24.58
CA PRO A 181 6.75 2.57 -25.79
C PRO A 181 6.56 1.18 -26.39
N ARG A 182 7.45 0.22 -26.11
CA ARG A 182 7.54 -1.06 -26.81
C ARG A 182 7.26 -2.29 -25.96
N ASP A 183 7.63 -2.28 -24.68
CA ASP A 183 7.77 -3.53 -23.92
C ASP A 183 6.72 -3.66 -22.79
N GLY A 184 5.87 -2.63 -22.58
CA GLY A 184 4.92 -2.62 -21.45
C GLY A 184 5.59 -2.46 -20.08
N GLY A 185 6.90 -2.21 -20.03
CA GLY A 185 7.64 -1.81 -18.84
C GLY A 185 7.39 -0.36 -18.46
N TYR A 186 7.86 0.05 -17.29
CA TYR A 186 7.84 1.44 -16.89
C TYR A 186 8.84 1.74 -15.78
N THR A 187 9.18 3.03 -15.68
CA THR A 187 9.91 3.59 -14.54
C THR A 187 9.00 4.57 -13.81
N GLN A 188 8.96 4.48 -12.47
CA GLN A 188 8.13 5.37 -11.67
C GLN A 188 8.92 5.94 -10.50
N LEU A 189 8.82 7.25 -10.31
CA LEU A 189 9.38 8.00 -9.18
C LEU A 189 8.24 8.44 -8.27
N TRP A 190 8.45 8.32 -6.96
CA TRP A 190 7.59 8.91 -5.93
C TRP A 190 8.41 9.84 -5.06
N LEU A 191 7.84 10.98 -4.76
CA LEU A 191 8.33 11.95 -3.80
C LEU A 191 7.21 12.21 -2.80
N SER A 192 7.48 12.08 -1.51
CA SER A 192 6.49 12.42 -0.50
C SER A 192 7.07 13.27 0.63
N ARG A 193 6.19 14.03 1.27
CA ARG A 193 6.46 14.81 2.46
C ARG A 193 5.19 14.93 3.28
N GLY A 194 5.33 14.79 4.60
CA GLY A 194 4.20 14.94 5.52
C GLY A 194 4.63 15.22 6.95
N THR A 195 3.64 15.46 7.79
CA THR A 195 3.77 15.51 9.24
C THR A 195 3.04 14.30 9.81
N GLY A 196 3.55 13.73 10.92
CA GLY A 196 3.06 12.47 11.42
C GLY A 196 3.46 11.31 10.50
N ALA A 197 4.18 10.35 10.99
CA ALA A 197 4.65 9.24 10.19
C ALA A 197 3.73 8.03 10.37
N TYR A 198 2.60 8.02 9.70
CA TYR A 198 1.75 6.83 9.61
C TYR A 198 2.31 5.87 8.60
N THR A 199 3.53 5.44 8.87
CA THR A 199 4.20 4.37 8.15
C THR A 199 4.05 3.07 8.94
N TYR A 200 4.47 1.97 8.34
CA TYR A 200 4.49 0.66 8.98
C TYR A 200 5.45 0.59 10.18
N ASP A 201 6.34 1.57 10.32
CA ASP A 201 7.24 1.68 11.46
C ASP A 201 6.53 2.41 12.58
N TRP A 202 6.00 1.62 13.44
CA TRP A 202 5.26 2.07 14.58
C TRP A 202 6.19 2.27 15.78
N THR A 203 6.84 3.43 15.81
CA THR A 203 7.46 3.94 17.02
C THR A 203 6.68 5.15 17.50
N PRO A 204 6.42 5.30 18.81
CA PRO A 204 5.65 6.43 19.34
C PRO A 204 6.19 7.79 18.90
N GLU A 205 7.48 7.91 18.74
CA GLU A 205 8.18 9.14 18.35
C GLU A 205 7.84 9.61 16.93
N THR A 206 7.58 8.67 16.01
CA THR A 206 7.26 9.01 14.60
C THR A 206 5.91 9.66 14.44
N ARG A 207 5.02 9.56 15.41
CA ARG A 207 3.68 10.14 15.37
C ARG A 207 3.69 11.67 15.39
N TYR A 208 4.70 12.27 16.02
CA TYR A 208 4.81 13.71 16.22
C TYR A 208 5.84 14.37 15.30
N GLY A 209 6.45 13.59 14.43
CA GLY A 209 7.51 14.05 13.57
C GLY A 209 7.07 14.49 12.18
N SER A 210 8.04 14.63 11.32
CA SER A 210 7.84 14.81 9.89
C SER A 210 8.60 13.76 9.10
N MET A 211 8.11 13.50 7.89
CA MET A 211 8.69 12.50 7.00
C MET A 211 8.90 13.09 5.61
N LYS A 212 10.00 12.70 4.98
CA LYS A 212 10.24 12.90 3.54
C LYS A 212 10.67 11.57 2.95
N SER A 213 10.26 11.29 1.72
CA SER A 213 10.73 10.08 1.04
C SER A 213 10.93 10.29 -0.45
N VAL A 214 11.84 9.51 -1.01
CA VAL A 214 12.02 9.32 -2.45
C VAL A 214 12.06 7.82 -2.72
N SER A 215 11.38 7.38 -3.77
CA SER A 215 11.40 5.98 -4.20
C SER A 215 11.37 5.90 -5.72
N LEU A 216 12.18 5.02 -6.29
CA LEU A 216 12.26 4.75 -7.70
C LEU A 216 11.99 3.27 -7.93
N GLN A 217 11.06 2.98 -8.84
CA GLN A 217 10.73 1.62 -9.27
C GLN A 217 10.99 1.45 -10.76
N ARG A 218 11.50 0.29 -11.13
CA ARG A 218 11.54 -0.19 -12.50
C ARG A 218 10.75 -1.49 -12.60
N ILE A 219 9.80 -1.55 -13.54
CA ILE A 219 9.17 -2.79 -13.98
C ILE A 219 9.74 -3.12 -15.34
N GLN A 220 10.44 -4.25 -15.40
CA GLN A 220 11.09 -4.75 -16.60
C GLN A 220 10.41 -6.04 -17.04
N PRO A 221 9.75 -6.07 -18.22
CA PRO A 221 9.35 -7.33 -18.83
C PRO A 221 10.58 -8.16 -19.16
N LEU A 222 10.60 -9.40 -18.70
CA LEU A 222 11.63 -10.40 -19.03
C LEU A 222 11.17 -11.27 -20.19
N THR A 223 9.88 -11.60 -20.21
CA THR A 223 9.16 -12.26 -21.28
C THR A 223 7.79 -11.61 -21.46
N GLU A 224 6.96 -12.08 -22.38
CA GLU A 224 5.57 -11.62 -22.51
C GLU A 224 4.74 -11.87 -21.24
N GLU A 225 5.04 -12.97 -20.55
CA GLU A 225 4.31 -13.41 -19.35
C GLU A 225 5.00 -13.01 -18.04
N LEU A 226 6.32 -12.73 -18.02
CA LEU A 226 7.08 -12.54 -16.81
C LEU A 226 7.65 -11.12 -16.71
N ASN A 227 7.33 -10.44 -15.62
CA ASN A 227 7.90 -9.15 -15.26
C ASN A 227 8.77 -9.25 -14.01
N LEU A 228 9.90 -8.53 -14.01
CA LEU A 228 10.71 -8.24 -12.84
C LEU A 228 10.44 -6.80 -12.38
N GLY A 229 10.09 -6.63 -11.13
CA GLY A 229 9.99 -5.31 -10.49
C GLY A 229 11.12 -5.12 -9.48
N LEU A 230 11.81 -3.99 -9.57
CA LEU A 230 12.84 -3.57 -8.64
C LEU A 230 12.50 -2.19 -8.11
N THR A 231 12.61 -1.98 -6.80
CA THR A 231 12.38 -0.69 -6.16
C THR A 231 13.54 -0.37 -5.22
N ALA A 232 14.02 0.87 -5.28
CA ALA A 232 14.93 1.43 -4.30
C ALA A 232 14.35 2.74 -3.79
N GLY A 233 14.47 3.01 -2.50
CA GLY A 233 13.93 4.21 -1.89
C GLY A 233 14.67 4.60 -0.62
N LYS A 234 14.51 5.86 -0.24
CA LYS A 234 15.01 6.38 1.03
C LYS A 234 13.93 7.21 1.71
N VAL A 235 13.79 7.03 2.99
CA VAL A 235 12.89 7.80 3.85
C VAL A 235 13.72 8.48 4.93
N TRP A 236 13.38 9.70 5.27
CA TRP A 236 13.96 10.47 6.36
C TRP A 236 12.85 10.82 7.33
N TYR A 237 13.08 10.52 8.58
CA TYR A 237 12.23 10.85 9.71
C TYR A 237 12.92 11.91 10.54
N ASN A 238 12.17 12.94 10.89
CA ASN A 238 12.57 13.95 11.87
C ASN A 238 11.55 13.87 13.00
N THR A 239 11.97 13.37 14.15
CA THR A 239 11.10 13.13 15.30
C THR A 239 11.53 14.03 16.47
N PRO A 240 10.71 14.21 17.50
CA PRO A 240 11.10 15.03 18.66
C PRO A 240 12.31 14.49 19.44
N THR A 241 12.59 13.21 19.32
CA THR A 241 13.64 12.52 20.11
C THR A 241 14.87 12.18 19.28
N ASP A 242 14.71 11.85 18.00
CA ASP A 242 15.81 11.43 17.13
C ASP A 242 15.48 11.63 15.64
N ASP A 243 16.52 11.90 14.85
CA ASP A 243 16.45 11.95 13.40
C ASP A 243 17.08 10.69 12.82
N TYR A 244 16.29 9.90 12.08
CA TYR A 244 16.78 8.69 11.44
C TYR A 244 16.31 8.58 10.00
N ASN A 245 16.88 7.62 9.27
CA ASN A 245 16.50 7.37 7.90
C ASN A 245 16.41 5.86 7.63
N GLY A 246 15.64 5.50 6.61
CA GLY A 246 15.51 4.11 6.16
C GLY A 246 15.88 3.98 4.70
N LEU A 247 16.70 2.99 4.36
CA LEU A 247 16.98 2.57 2.99
C LEU A 247 16.06 1.40 2.66
N GLN A 248 15.22 1.56 1.65
CA GLN A 248 14.29 0.54 1.18
C GLN A 248 14.79 -0.10 -0.10
N LEU A 249 14.77 -1.42 -0.16
CA LEU A 249 15.00 -2.21 -1.36
C LEU A 249 13.87 -3.24 -1.50
N SER A 250 13.33 -3.40 -2.71
CA SER A 250 12.40 -4.50 -2.98
C SER A 250 12.59 -5.10 -4.36
N ALA A 251 12.26 -6.38 -4.46
CA ALA A 251 12.20 -7.10 -5.73
C ALA A 251 10.94 -7.97 -5.77
N HIS A 252 10.34 -8.08 -6.96
CA HIS A 252 9.23 -9.00 -7.17
C HIS A 252 9.21 -9.55 -8.59
N LEU A 253 8.64 -10.74 -8.72
CA LEU A 253 8.35 -11.39 -9.98
C LEU A 253 6.83 -11.48 -10.14
N THR A 254 6.34 -11.10 -11.31
CA THR A 254 4.93 -11.18 -11.68
C THR A 254 4.75 -12.02 -12.92
N TRP A 255 4.02 -13.12 -12.80
CA TRP A 255 3.53 -13.94 -13.92
C TRP A 255 2.16 -13.44 -14.34
N LYS A 256 2.00 -13.26 -15.65
CA LYS A 256 0.73 -12.91 -16.30
C LYS A 256 0.19 -14.15 -17.02
N PHE A 257 -1.11 -14.29 -17.05
CA PHE A 257 -1.83 -15.38 -17.71
C PHE A 257 -2.77 -14.85 -18.77
#